data_f5a1241b02bacf9e6145dd9a120ee16e
#
_entry.id   f5a1241b02bacf9e6145dd9a120ee16e
#
_cell.length_a   1.000
_cell.length_b   1.000
_cell.length_c   1.000
_cell.angle_alpha   90.00
_cell.angle_beta   90.00
_cell.angle_gamma   90.00
#
_symmetry.space_group_name_H-M   'P 1'
#
loop_
_entity.id
_entity.type
_entity.pdbx_description
1 polymer ?
#
loop_
_entity_poly.entity_id
_entity_poly.type
_entity_poly.pdbx_seq_one_letter_code
_entity_poly.pdbx_strand_id
1 'polypeptide(L)'
;MIHWRLEKSRKAYGVILPLLTLVAIYSTFHLSSTLLWGTVFFSFLYWVIGLTVGMHRLFAHKSFSVHPWLRKVLLWVSCQTLQGSPIFWAAVHRGRHHAHTDTDLDLHSPIHGRWSAFIGWTFPEDEHVWLLREYVKTRKTFEDKFAHTSQEYYTHIVIANLLIVALVSFLFFGNFHLVLASLNGSFYALIMTGLINIFGHTPIRGITYKHPEFDLKNNAVNNPVLGIISCGEAFHQNHHAKPMATNFGMRWYEFDLAYYIVELIRNDRKN
;
A
#
# COMPACT_ATOMS: atom_id res chain seq x y z
N MET A 1 -21.13 2.23 14.93
CA MET A 1 -20.44 1.03 14.37
C MET A 1 -19.06 1.35 13.76
N ILE A 2 -18.91 2.35 12.90
CA ILE A 2 -17.63 2.69 12.23
C ILE A 2 -16.62 3.30 13.21
N HIS A 3 -17.04 4.20 14.10
CA HIS A 3 -16.20 4.80 15.13
C HIS A 3 -15.50 3.75 16.02
N TRP A 4 -16.25 2.76 16.49
CA TRP A 4 -15.74 1.64 17.26
C TRP A 4 -14.75 0.73 16.46
N ARG A 5 -14.93 0.59 15.13
CA ARG A 5 -14.00 -0.15 14.27
C ARG A 5 -12.69 0.58 14.06
N LEU A 6 -12.71 1.91 13.95
CA LEU A 6 -11.49 2.73 13.86
C LEU A 6 -10.68 2.70 15.16
N GLU A 7 -11.32 2.80 16.30
CA GLU A 7 -10.67 2.67 17.61
C GLU A 7 -10.05 1.28 17.81
N LYS A 8 -10.73 0.22 17.38
CA LYS A 8 -10.16 -1.14 17.38
C LYS A 8 -8.96 -1.30 16.46
N SER A 9 -8.98 -0.69 15.27
CA SER A 9 -7.84 -0.77 14.36
C SER A 9 -6.62 -0.07 14.95
N ARG A 10 -6.79 1.09 15.60
CA ARG A 10 -5.73 1.79 16.31
C ARG A 10 -5.06 0.93 17.39
N LYS A 11 -5.86 0.28 18.24
CA LYS A 11 -5.36 -0.65 19.27
C LYS A 11 -4.65 -1.85 18.62
N ALA A 12 -5.17 -2.35 17.50
CA ALA A 12 -4.55 -3.46 16.77
C ALA A 12 -3.16 -3.09 16.22
N TYR A 13 -2.98 -1.91 15.66
CA TYR A 13 -1.65 -1.48 15.18
C TYR A 13 -0.64 -1.32 16.33
N GLY A 14 -1.06 -0.90 17.50
CA GLY A 14 -0.22 -0.86 18.70
C GLY A 14 0.35 -2.23 19.10
N VAL A 15 -0.29 -3.32 18.70
CA VAL A 15 0.17 -4.69 18.91
C VAL A 15 0.88 -5.26 17.66
N ILE A 16 0.31 -5.01 16.49
CA ILE A 16 0.80 -5.58 15.22
C ILE A 16 2.22 -5.09 14.89
N LEU A 17 2.49 -3.79 15.04
CA LEU A 17 3.81 -3.23 14.68
C LEU A 17 4.95 -3.78 15.54
N PRO A 18 4.87 -3.83 16.88
CA PRO A 18 5.88 -4.50 17.68
C PRO A 18 6.05 -5.97 17.31
N LEU A 19 4.95 -6.68 17.06
CA LEU A 19 5.00 -8.08 16.64
C LEU A 19 5.75 -8.27 15.32
N LEU A 20 5.43 -7.48 14.29
CA LEU A 20 6.11 -7.52 13.00
C LEU A 20 7.60 -7.18 13.13
N THR A 21 7.93 -6.21 13.98
CA THR A 21 9.34 -5.87 14.27
C THR A 21 10.07 -7.04 14.92
N LEU A 22 9.47 -7.70 15.89
CA LEU A 22 10.05 -8.89 16.53
C LEU A 22 10.21 -10.05 15.55
N VAL A 23 9.24 -10.27 14.68
CA VAL A 23 9.32 -11.29 13.60
C VAL A 23 10.47 -10.98 12.65
N ALA A 24 10.64 -9.72 12.23
CA ALA A 24 11.73 -9.32 11.35
C ALA A 24 13.11 -9.50 12.01
N ILE A 25 13.24 -9.11 13.29
CA ILE A 25 14.45 -9.33 14.07
C ILE A 25 14.75 -10.83 14.20
N TYR A 26 13.76 -11.64 14.62
CA TYR A 26 13.91 -13.10 14.71
C TYR A 26 14.36 -13.71 13.38
N SER A 27 13.72 -13.30 12.28
CA SER A 27 14.03 -13.79 10.94
C SER A 27 15.48 -13.52 10.51
N THR A 28 16.05 -12.39 10.96
CA THR A 28 17.44 -12.02 10.66
C THR A 28 18.43 -12.98 11.30
N PHE A 29 18.15 -13.46 12.51
CA PHE A 29 19.02 -14.37 13.25
C PHE A 29 18.77 -15.86 12.95
N HIS A 30 17.64 -16.20 12.34
CA HIS A 30 17.23 -17.58 12.05
C HIS A 30 16.98 -17.81 10.56
N LEU A 31 17.85 -17.22 9.72
CA LEU A 31 17.68 -17.26 8.27
C LEU A 31 17.87 -18.67 7.71
N SER A 32 16.84 -19.18 7.05
CA SER A 32 16.87 -20.37 6.22
C SER A 32 16.58 -20.01 4.76
N SER A 33 16.91 -20.89 3.81
CA SER A 33 16.60 -20.66 2.39
C SER A 33 15.09 -20.46 2.17
N THR A 34 14.24 -21.27 2.81
CA THR A 34 12.76 -21.13 2.76
C THR A 34 12.30 -19.79 3.29
N LEU A 35 12.86 -19.35 4.43
CA LEU A 35 12.50 -18.05 5.01
C LEU A 35 12.97 -16.90 4.13
N LEU A 36 14.20 -16.96 3.61
CA LEU A 36 14.76 -15.92 2.73
C LEU A 36 13.94 -15.75 1.45
N TRP A 37 13.81 -16.83 0.68
CA TRP A 37 13.10 -16.77 -0.60
C TRP A 37 11.60 -16.54 -0.43
N GLY A 38 11.02 -17.08 0.64
CA GLY A 38 9.65 -16.78 1.04
C GLY A 38 9.47 -15.27 1.35
N THR A 39 10.41 -14.65 2.08
CA THR A 39 10.37 -13.20 2.35
C THR A 39 10.47 -12.39 1.07
N VAL A 40 11.37 -12.72 0.16
CA VAL A 40 11.48 -12.05 -1.14
C VAL A 40 10.17 -12.18 -1.93
N PHE A 41 9.60 -13.39 -1.99
CA PHE A 41 8.34 -13.66 -2.69
C PHE A 41 7.18 -12.86 -2.08
N PHE A 42 6.97 -12.92 -0.77
CA PHE A 42 5.86 -12.21 -0.14
C PHE A 42 6.06 -10.69 -0.12
N SER A 43 7.29 -10.20 -0.05
CA SER A 43 7.58 -8.76 -0.22
C SER A 43 7.20 -8.28 -1.61
N PHE A 44 7.54 -9.02 -2.66
CA PHE A 44 7.10 -8.73 -4.01
C PHE A 44 5.57 -8.82 -4.14
N LEU A 45 4.98 -9.90 -3.65
CA LEU A 45 3.54 -10.14 -3.75
C LEU A 45 2.73 -9.04 -3.04
N TYR A 46 3.10 -8.66 -1.82
CA TYR A 46 2.32 -7.70 -1.04
C TYR A 46 2.64 -6.25 -1.40
N TRP A 47 3.91 -5.93 -1.67
CA TRP A 47 4.27 -4.58 -2.09
C TRP A 47 3.88 -4.32 -3.55
N VAL A 48 4.36 -5.10 -4.50
CA VAL A 48 4.16 -4.80 -5.92
C VAL A 48 2.74 -5.15 -6.35
N ILE A 49 2.31 -6.40 -6.14
CA ILE A 49 0.99 -6.87 -6.62
C ILE A 49 -0.13 -6.34 -5.71
N GLY A 50 0.05 -6.41 -4.38
CA GLY A 50 -0.98 -6.03 -3.41
C GLY A 50 -1.17 -4.53 -3.31
N LEU A 51 -0.08 -3.78 -3.07
CA LEU A 51 -0.16 -2.34 -2.87
C LEU A 51 -0.11 -1.58 -4.19
N THR A 52 0.98 -1.66 -4.95
CA THR A 52 1.17 -0.73 -6.07
C THR A 52 0.21 -1.01 -7.23
N VAL A 53 0.01 -2.27 -7.60
CA VAL A 53 -0.90 -2.67 -8.68
C VAL A 53 -2.35 -2.70 -8.17
N GLY A 54 -2.61 -3.40 -7.07
CA GLY A 54 -3.94 -3.61 -6.52
C GLY A 54 -4.49 -2.37 -5.81
N MET A 55 -4.00 -2.11 -4.61
CA MET A 55 -4.58 -1.10 -3.72
C MET A 55 -4.52 0.30 -4.29
N HIS A 56 -3.37 0.68 -4.84
CA HIS A 56 -3.10 2.02 -5.36
C HIS A 56 -3.72 2.25 -6.75
N ARG A 57 -3.21 1.57 -7.79
CA ARG A 57 -3.65 1.82 -9.17
C ARG A 57 -5.05 1.29 -9.47
N LEU A 58 -5.36 0.03 -9.10
CA LEU A 58 -6.65 -0.57 -9.45
C LEU A 58 -7.79 -0.05 -8.56
N PHE A 59 -7.63 -0.09 -7.23
CA PHE A 59 -8.73 0.21 -6.32
C PHE A 59 -8.84 1.69 -5.96
N ALA A 60 -7.73 2.37 -5.65
CA ALA A 60 -7.79 3.78 -5.29
C ALA A 60 -7.97 4.67 -6.52
N HIS A 61 -7.11 4.58 -7.51
CA HIS A 61 -7.16 5.48 -8.66
C HIS A 61 -8.03 4.99 -9.82
N LYS A 62 -8.39 3.69 -9.84
CA LYS A 62 -9.16 3.07 -10.94
C LYS A 62 -8.50 3.31 -12.31
N SER A 63 -7.18 3.24 -12.35
CA SER A 63 -6.34 3.56 -13.51
C SER A 63 -6.49 2.56 -14.65
N PHE A 64 -6.99 1.36 -14.36
CA PHE A 64 -7.21 0.28 -15.33
C PHE A 64 -8.29 -0.68 -14.83
N SER A 65 -8.74 -1.59 -15.69
CA SER A 65 -9.62 -2.68 -15.30
C SER A 65 -9.00 -4.05 -15.59
N VAL A 66 -9.49 -5.06 -14.87
CA VAL A 66 -9.05 -6.45 -15.00
C VAL A 66 -10.26 -7.40 -15.00
N HIS A 67 -10.03 -8.63 -15.41
CA HIS A 67 -11.07 -9.66 -15.34
C HIS A 67 -11.61 -9.82 -13.90
N PRO A 68 -12.92 -10.06 -13.69
CA PRO A 68 -13.52 -10.09 -12.35
C PRO A 68 -12.89 -11.06 -11.35
N TRP A 69 -12.42 -12.23 -11.80
CA TRP A 69 -11.74 -13.17 -10.91
C TRP A 69 -10.39 -12.62 -10.42
N LEU A 70 -9.62 -11.99 -11.33
CA LEU A 70 -8.33 -11.41 -10.99
C LEU A 70 -8.50 -10.21 -10.04
N ARG A 71 -9.57 -9.43 -10.22
CA ARG A 71 -9.93 -8.36 -9.29
C ARG A 71 -10.12 -8.86 -7.86
N LYS A 72 -10.74 -10.04 -7.67
CA LYS A 72 -10.90 -10.67 -6.35
C LYS A 72 -9.56 -11.12 -5.77
N VAL A 73 -8.69 -11.70 -6.60
CA VAL A 73 -7.32 -12.08 -6.18
C VAL A 73 -6.52 -10.86 -5.76
N LEU A 74 -6.50 -9.81 -6.58
CA LEU A 74 -5.81 -8.56 -6.24
C LEU A 74 -6.34 -7.94 -4.96
N LEU A 75 -7.64 -7.98 -4.74
CA LEU A 75 -8.25 -7.50 -3.50
C LEU A 75 -7.80 -8.32 -2.28
N TRP A 76 -7.76 -9.65 -2.39
CA TRP A 76 -7.26 -10.53 -1.34
C TRP A 76 -5.80 -10.21 -0.99
N VAL A 77 -4.94 -10.10 -2.01
CA VAL A 77 -3.53 -9.78 -1.84
C VAL A 77 -3.33 -8.37 -1.27
N SER A 78 -4.13 -7.40 -1.69
CA SER A 78 -4.10 -6.04 -1.15
C SER A 78 -4.38 -5.98 0.36
N CYS A 79 -5.28 -6.82 0.86
CA CYS A 79 -5.54 -6.89 2.30
C CYS A 79 -4.33 -7.35 3.12
N GLN A 80 -3.39 -8.09 2.51
CA GLN A 80 -2.19 -8.60 3.20
C GLN A 80 -1.10 -7.54 3.42
N THR A 81 -1.25 -6.36 2.83
CA THR A 81 -0.34 -5.22 3.08
C THR A 81 -0.45 -4.66 4.50
N LEU A 82 -1.46 -5.10 5.27
CA LEU A 82 -1.79 -4.64 6.63
C LEU A 82 -2.05 -3.13 6.75
N GLN A 83 -2.56 -2.52 5.67
CA GLN A 83 -2.90 -1.09 5.63
C GLN A 83 -4.43 -0.84 5.55
N GLY A 84 -5.21 -1.80 6.00
CA GLY A 84 -6.66 -1.78 5.92
C GLY A 84 -7.20 -2.33 4.59
N SER A 85 -8.52 -2.24 4.40
CA SER A 85 -9.14 -2.69 3.16
C SER A 85 -8.90 -1.69 2.03
N PRO A 86 -9.04 -2.09 0.75
CA PRO A 86 -8.95 -1.17 -0.38
C PRO A 86 -9.93 0.00 -0.33
N ILE A 87 -11.12 -0.16 0.26
CA ILE A 87 -12.07 0.95 0.43
C ILE A 87 -11.54 1.97 1.44
N PHE A 88 -11.03 1.50 2.57
CA PHE A 88 -10.46 2.37 3.61
C PHE A 88 -9.24 3.11 3.05
N TRP A 89 -8.32 2.38 2.44
CA TRP A 89 -7.10 2.95 1.87
C TRP A 89 -7.40 4.00 0.79
N ALA A 90 -8.34 3.70 -0.12
CA ALA A 90 -8.78 4.64 -1.15
C ALA A 90 -9.41 5.91 -0.55
N ALA A 91 -10.13 5.79 0.58
CA ALA A 91 -10.71 6.95 1.26
C ALA A 91 -9.63 7.86 1.84
N VAL A 92 -8.61 7.30 2.50
CA VAL A 92 -7.47 8.06 3.02
C VAL A 92 -6.65 8.65 1.89
N HIS A 93 -6.27 7.83 0.91
CA HIS A 93 -5.37 8.22 -0.16
C HIS A 93 -5.98 9.29 -1.11
N ARG A 94 -7.16 9.05 -1.68
CA ARG A 94 -7.80 10.03 -2.56
C ARG A 94 -8.42 11.20 -1.81
N GLY A 95 -9.12 10.89 -0.71
CA GLY A 95 -9.94 11.87 -0.01
C GLY A 95 -9.13 12.79 0.90
N ARG A 96 -7.93 12.40 1.28
CA ARG A 96 -7.03 13.23 2.09
C ARG A 96 -5.75 13.56 1.37
N HIS A 97 -4.94 12.54 1.06
CA HIS A 97 -3.62 12.77 0.52
C HIS A 97 -3.67 13.53 -0.82
N HIS A 98 -4.38 13.04 -1.84
CA HIS A 98 -4.48 13.76 -3.11
C HIS A 98 -5.32 15.03 -3.05
N ALA A 99 -6.42 15.03 -2.30
CA ALA A 99 -7.29 16.20 -2.21
C ALA A 99 -6.70 17.36 -1.42
N HIS A 100 -5.78 17.08 -0.50
CA HIS A 100 -5.24 18.05 0.46
C HIS A 100 -3.72 17.94 0.62
N THR A 101 -3.02 17.49 -0.42
CA THR A 101 -1.58 17.22 -0.41
C THR A 101 -0.78 18.31 0.30
N ASP A 102 0.02 17.90 1.30
CA ASP A 102 0.88 18.78 2.11
C ASP A 102 0.16 19.92 2.84
N THR A 103 -1.10 19.71 3.20
CA THR A 103 -1.85 20.60 4.10
C THR A 103 -2.11 19.91 5.45
N ASP A 104 -2.64 20.65 6.43
CA ASP A 104 -3.01 20.12 7.75
C ASP A 104 -4.02 18.95 7.67
N LEU A 105 -4.69 18.80 6.54
CA LEU A 105 -5.65 17.74 6.30
C LEU A 105 -5.02 16.47 5.70
N ASP A 106 -3.77 16.47 5.29
CA ASP A 106 -3.07 15.34 4.69
C ASP A 106 -2.40 14.48 5.76
N LEU A 107 -2.99 13.34 6.09
CA LEU A 107 -2.46 12.42 7.10
C LEU A 107 -1.12 11.78 6.70
N HIS A 108 -0.81 11.72 5.39
CA HIS A 108 0.42 11.12 4.88
C HIS A 108 1.59 12.10 4.78
N SER A 109 1.31 13.40 4.92
CA SER A 109 2.34 14.41 4.73
C SER A 109 3.36 14.47 5.86
N PRO A 110 4.66 14.63 5.54
CA PRO A 110 5.70 14.86 6.53
C PRO A 110 5.63 16.23 7.23
N ILE A 111 4.67 17.12 6.86
CA ILE A 111 4.43 18.37 7.59
C ILE A 111 4.00 18.11 9.05
N HIS A 112 3.32 17.00 9.32
CA HIS A 112 2.96 16.53 10.66
C HIS A 112 4.10 15.76 11.37
N GLY A 113 5.29 15.76 10.79
CA GLY A 113 6.45 15.01 11.26
C GLY A 113 6.64 13.67 10.55
N ARG A 114 7.90 13.24 10.53
CA ARG A 114 8.29 11.99 9.82
C ARG A 114 7.62 10.74 10.39
N TRP A 115 7.40 10.68 11.70
CA TRP A 115 6.69 9.57 12.31
C TRP A 115 5.24 9.48 11.82
N SER A 116 4.55 10.63 11.76
CA SER A 116 3.18 10.69 11.24
C SER A 116 3.11 10.19 9.80
N ALA A 117 3.96 10.69 8.91
CA ALA A 117 4.02 10.25 7.52
C ALA A 117 4.43 8.78 7.38
N PHE A 118 5.37 8.29 8.21
CA PHE A 118 5.88 6.93 8.12
C PHE A 118 4.82 5.88 8.47
N ILE A 119 4.18 6.02 9.63
CA ILE A 119 3.26 5.03 10.17
C ILE A 119 2.14 5.65 11.02
N GLY A 120 2.32 6.86 11.54
CA GLY A 120 1.37 7.52 12.44
C GLY A 120 -0.01 7.70 11.83
N TRP A 121 -0.10 7.86 10.52
CA TRP A 121 -1.37 7.94 9.78
C TRP A 121 -2.27 6.70 9.95
N THR A 122 -1.71 5.56 10.36
CA THR A 122 -2.48 4.36 10.68
C THR A 122 -3.15 4.44 12.06
N PHE A 123 -2.77 5.44 12.88
CA PHE A 123 -3.30 5.72 14.21
C PHE A 123 -4.05 7.06 14.23
N PRO A 124 -5.17 7.21 13.50
CA PRO A 124 -5.86 8.48 13.43
C PRO A 124 -6.31 8.95 14.81
N GLU A 125 -5.87 10.12 15.21
CA GLU A 125 -6.38 10.81 16.40
C GLU A 125 -7.66 11.59 16.01
N ASP A 126 -8.45 12.00 16.94
CA ASP A 126 -9.70 12.78 16.97
C ASP A 126 -10.44 13.29 15.71
N GLU A 127 -9.94 13.11 14.50
CA GLU A 127 -10.59 13.54 13.26
C GLU A 127 -11.55 12.51 12.65
N HIS A 128 -12.12 11.66 13.46
CA HIS A 128 -12.97 10.53 13.03
C HIS A 128 -14.20 10.93 12.19
N VAL A 129 -14.80 12.09 12.44
CA VAL A 129 -16.01 12.53 11.71
C VAL A 129 -15.73 12.77 10.23
N TRP A 130 -14.57 13.31 9.95
CA TRP A 130 -14.14 13.60 8.59
C TRP A 130 -13.74 12.32 7.83
N LEU A 131 -12.91 11.47 8.42
CA LEU A 131 -12.54 10.17 7.84
C LEU A 131 -13.81 9.34 7.55
N LEU A 132 -14.81 9.46 8.41
CA LEU A 132 -16.12 8.85 8.22
C LEU A 132 -16.82 9.36 6.96
N ARG A 133 -16.83 10.68 6.72
CA ARG A 133 -17.48 11.29 5.54
C ARG A 133 -16.80 10.82 4.26
N GLU A 134 -15.46 10.88 4.19
CA GLU A 134 -14.70 10.42 3.01
C GLU A 134 -14.82 8.91 2.81
N TYR A 135 -14.85 8.14 3.88
CA TYR A 135 -15.11 6.71 3.81
C TYR A 135 -16.49 6.40 3.21
N VAL A 136 -17.55 7.04 3.69
CA VAL A 136 -18.91 6.83 3.18
C VAL A 136 -19.02 7.23 1.71
N LYS A 137 -18.40 8.35 1.32
CA LYS A 137 -18.33 8.83 -0.06
C LYS A 137 -17.58 7.84 -0.95
N THR A 138 -16.38 7.41 -0.53
CA THR A 138 -15.55 6.46 -1.27
C THR A 138 -16.21 5.10 -1.39
N ARG A 139 -16.82 4.60 -0.31
CA ARG A 139 -17.55 3.32 -0.31
C ARG A 139 -18.60 3.24 -1.40
N LYS A 140 -19.33 4.32 -1.66
CA LYS A 140 -20.34 4.39 -2.73
C LYS A 140 -19.76 4.24 -4.13
N THR A 141 -18.46 4.49 -4.32
CA THR A 141 -17.78 4.36 -5.62
C THR A 141 -17.33 2.92 -5.91
N PHE A 142 -17.46 2.01 -4.96
CA PHE A 142 -17.15 0.59 -5.12
C PHE A 142 -18.46 -0.18 -5.37
N GLU A 143 -18.67 -0.67 -6.58
CA GLU A 143 -19.83 -1.47 -6.98
C GLU A 143 -19.65 -2.95 -6.61
N ASP A 144 -18.42 -3.37 -6.37
CA ASP A 144 -18.05 -4.76 -6.09
C ASP A 144 -18.46 -5.18 -4.68
N LYS A 145 -19.41 -6.13 -4.58
CA LYS A 145 -19.82 -6.72 -3.29
C LYS A 145 -18.65 -7.34 -2.53
N PHE A 146 -17.67 -7.91 -3.23
CA PHE A 146 -16.50 -8.52 -2.59
C PHE A 146 -15.60 -7.47 -1.92
N ALA A 147 -15.49 -6.26 -2.50
CA ALA A 147 -14.79 -5.15 -1.85
C ALA A 147 -15.48 -4.71 -0.55
N HIS A 148 -16.83 -4.67 -0.53
CA HIS A 148 -17.58 -4.40 0.70
C HIS A 148 -17.40 -5.48 1.75
N THR A 149 -17.45 -6.75 1.34
CA THR A 149 -17.17 -7.90 2.22
C THR A 149 -15.75 -7.82 2.79
N SER A 150 -14.76 -7.47 1.99
CA SER A 150 -13.38 -7.33 2.46
C SER A 150 -13.21 -6.25 3.51
N GLN A 151 -13.99 -5.18 3.45
CA GLN A 151 -14.01 -4.15 4.48
C GLN A 151 -14.65 -4.65 5.79
N GLU A 152 -15.71 -5.43 5.68
CA GLU A 152 -16.42 -5.96 6.85
C GLU A 152 -15.64 -7.04 7.58
N TYR A 153 -15.01 -7.93 6.81
CA TYR A 153 -14.30 -9.12 7.28
C TYR A 153 -12.78 -9.01 7.11
N TYR A 154 -12.23 -7.81 7.09
CA TYR A 154 -10.81 -7.56 6.85
C TYR A 154 -9.89 -8.45 7.70
N THR A 155 -10.10 -8.45 9.01
CA THR A 155 -9.29 -9.27 9.95
C THR A 155 -9.41 -10.77 9.65
N HIS A 156 -10.61 -11.24 9.30
CA HIS A 156 -10.82 -12.65 8.94
C HIS A 156 -10.08 -13.03 7.66
N ILE A 157 -10.02 -12.14 6.67
CA ILE A 157 -9.27 -12.34 5.42
C ILE A 157 -7.77 -12.46 5.72
N VAL A 158 -7.24 -11.58 6.57
CA VAL A 158 -5.81 -11.64 6.96
C VAL A 158 -5.51 -12.94 7.73
N ILE A 159 -6.34 -13.30 8.70
CA ILE A 159 -6.18 -14.56 9.46
C ILE A 159 -6.30 -15.77 8.53
N ALA A 160 -7.30 -15.82 7.65
CA ALA A 160 -7.48 -16.90 6.69
C ALA A 160 -6.24 -17.08 5.79
N ASN A 161 -5.66 -15.96 5.32
CA ASN A 161 -4.41 -16.02 4.56
C ASN A 161 -3.25 -16.64 5.38
N LEU A 162 -3.07 -16.20 6.62
CA LEU A 162 -2.03 -16.75 7.49
C LEU A 162 -2.24 -18.25 7.76
N LEU A 163 -3.48 -18.69 7.94
CA LEU A 163 -3.79 -20.12 8.11
C LEU A 163 -3.50 -20.93 6.83
N ILE A 164 -3.85 -20.39 5.66
CA ILE A 164 -3.52 -21.03 4.37
C ILE A 164 -2.00 -21.13 4.21
N VAL A 165 -1.27 -20.04 4.47
CA VAL A 165 0.19 -20.04 4.39
C VAL A 165 0.81 -21.00 5.41
N ALA A 166 0.25 -21.10 6.62
CA ALA A 166 0.70 -22.04 7.64
C ALA A 166 0.50 -23.49 7.19
N LEU A 167 -0.67 -23.81 6.63
CA LEU A 167 -0.96 -25.14 6.09
C LEU A 167 0.02 -25.49 4.97
N VAL A 168 0.22 -24.60 3.99
CA VAL A 168 1.17 -24.80 2.88
C VAL A 168 2.59 -24.99 3.43
N SER A 169 3.02 -24.13 4.37
CA SER A 169 4.35 -24.21 4.97
C SER A 169 4.59 -25.56 5.66
N PHE A 170 3.61 -26.01 6.43
CA PHE A 170 3.71 -27.29 7.14
C PHE A 170 3.71 -28.49 6.17
N LEU A 171 2.81 -28.51 5.20
CA LEU A 171 2.67 -29.64 4.27
C LEU A 171 3.89 -29.82 3.34
N PHE A 172 4.50 -28.71 2.88
CA PHE A 172 5.60 -28.78 1.91
C PHE A 172 7.00 -28.69 2.54
N PHE A 173 7.12 -28.10 3.73
CA PHE A 173 8.43 -27.83 4.35
C PHE A 173 8.54 -28.39 5.79
N GLY A 174 7.48 -28.91 6.38
CA GLY A 174 7.48 -29.43 7.75
C GLY A 174 7.73 -28.36 8.83
N ASN A 175 7.57 -27.07 8.49
CA ASN A 175 7.83 -25.94 9.40
C ASN A 175 6.89 -24.76 9.09
N PHE A 176 7.04 -23.64 9.82
CA PHE A 176 6.22 -22.43 9.65
C PHE A 176 7.00 -21.22 9.10
N HIS A 177 8.12 -21.44 8.41
CA HIS A 177 8.95 -20.39 7.88
C HIS A 177 8.22 -19.48 6.86
N LEU A 178 7.27 -20.04 6.08
CA LEU A 178 6.48 -19.22 5.16
C LEU A 178 5.52 -18.26 5.89
N VAL A 179 5.09 -18.56 7.11
CA VAL A 179 4.27 -17.65 7.93
C VAL A 179 5.12 -16.43 8.32
N LEU A 180 6.35 -16.67 8.82
CA LEU A 180 7.28 -15.60 9.15
C LEU A 180 7.61 -14.77 7.90
N ALA A 181 7.85 -15.43 6.78
CA ALA A 181 8.10 -14.80 5.49
C ALA A 181 6.92 -13.92 5.02
N SER A 182 5.68 -14.39 5.19
CA SER A 182 4.47 -13.62 4.87
C SER A 182 4.33 -12.38 5.75
N LEU A 183 4.61 -12.50 7.06
CA LEU A 183 4.62 -11.36 7.98
C LEU A 183 5.71 -10.35 7.64
N ASN A 184 6.91 -10.82 7.26
CA ASN A 184 8.00 -9.96 6.76
C ASN A 184 7.59 -9.22 5.48
N GLY A 185 6.89 -9.89 4.55
CA GLY A 185 6.35 -9.25 3.33
C GLY A 185 5.35 -8.14 3.64
N SER A 186 4.46 -8.36 4.61
CA SER A 186 3.52 -7.32 5.08
C SER A 186 4.26 -6.16 5.74
N PHE A 187 5.26 -6.45 6.54
CA PHE A 187 6.09 -5.43 7.20
C PHE A 187 6.88 -4.61 6.17
N TYR A 188 7.45 -5.26 5.15
CA TYR A 188 8.10 -4.58 4.04
C TYR A 188 7.15 -3.61 3.32
N ALA A 189 5.91 -4.01 3.03
CA ALA A 189 4.92 -3.15 2.40
C ALA A 189 4.58 -1.91 3.26
N LEU A 190 4.49 -2.06 4.59
CA LEU A 190 4.30 -0.94 5.52
C LEU A 190 5.49 0.02 5.50
N ILE A 191 6.72 -0.50 5.57
CA ILE A 191 7.95 0.31 5.53
C ILE A 191 8.01 1.08 4.21
N MET A 192 7.80 0.42 3.07
CA MET A 192 7.89 1.05 1.77
C MET A 192 6.86 2.18 1.61
N THR A 193 5.62 1.99 2.08
CA THR A 193 4.61 3.07 2.10
C THR A 193 5.10 4.27 2.92
N GLY A 194 5.62 4.03 4.11
CA GLY A 194 6.15 5.09 4.96
C GLY A 194 7.34 5.84 4.32
N LEU A 195 8.23 5.12 3.64
CA LEU A 195 9.34 5.73 2.91
C LEU A 195 8.85 6.60 1.75
N ILE A 196 7.82 6.14 1.00
CA ILE A 196 7.22 6.94 -0.08
C ILE A 196 6.56 8.19 0.49
N ASN A 197 5.79 8.09 1.56
CA ASN A 197 5.14 9.23 2.19
C ASN A 197 6.17 10.29 2.63
N ILE A 198 7.31 9.88 3.20
CA ILE A 198 8.36 10.82 3.61
C ILE A 198 9.11 11.35 2.40
N PHE A 199 9.75 10.47 1.62
CA PHE A 199 10.71 10.86 0.60
C PHE A 199 10.08 11.28 -0.73
N GLY A 200 8.81 10.93 -0.96
CA GLY A 200 8.00 11.43 -2.06
C GLY A 200 7.57 12.89 -1.86
N HIS A 201 7.59 13.39 -0.59
CA HIS A 201 7.22 14.77 -0.23
C HIS A 201 8.36 15.57 0.43
N THR A 202 9.60 15.06 0.41
CA THR A 202 10.76 15.75 0.94
C THR A 202 11.77 16.02 -0.17
N PRO A 203 11.96 17.26 -0.62
CA PRO A 203 13.03 17.60 -1.56
C PRO A 203 14.41 17.33 -0.94
N ILE A 204 15.24 16.55 -1.64
CA ILE A 204 16.61 16.23 -1.24
C ILE A 204 17.56 16.70 -2.34
N ARG A 205 18.42 17.69 -2.04
CA ARG A 205 19.37 18.25 -3.00
C ARG A 205 20.24 17.17 -3.63
N GLY A 206 20.31 17.13 -4.94
CA GLY A 206 21.14 16.18 -5.69
C GLY A 206 20.56 14.77 -5.83
N ILE A 207 19.38 14.49 -5.22
CA ILE A 207 18.73 13.18 -5.31
C ILE A 207 17.35 13.32 -5.94
N THR A 208 16.51 14.20 -5.43
CA THR A 208 15.14 14.38 -5.93
C THR A 208 15.05 15.49 -6.95
N TYR A 209 14.07 15.40 -7.82
CA TYR A 209 13.79 16.42 -8.84
C TYR A 209 12.29 16.60 -9.06
N LYS A 210 11.94 17.69 -9.73
CA LYS A 210 10.59 17.97 -10.23
C LYS A 210 10.64 18.18 -11.74
N HIS A 211 9.62 17.75 -12.44
CA HIS A 211 9.39 18.15 -13.81
C HIS A 211 8.74 19.52 -13.83
N PRO A 212 9.36 20.53 -14.49
CA PRO A 212 8.89 21.91 -14.45
C PRO A 212 7.54 22.11 -15.15
N GLU A 213 7.16 21.21 -16.04
CA GLU A 213 5.87 21.21 -16.72
C GLU A 213 4.69 20.91 -15.78
N PHE A 214 4.94 20.38 -14.57
CA PHE A 214 3.91 20.13 -13.56
C PHE A 214 3.97 21.20 -12.47
N ASP A 215 3.14 22.25 -12.62
CA ASP A 215 3.00 23.32 -11.61
C ASP A 215 2.13 22.83 -10.42
N LEU A 216 2.68 21.93 -9.62
CA LEU A 216 2.02 21.44 -8.41
C LEU A 216 2.39 22.33 -7.21
N LYS A 217 1.38 22.86 -6.54
CA LYS A 217 1.52 23.66 -5.31
C LYS A 217 1.70 22.77 -4.06
N ASN A 218 2.51 21.73 -4.17
CA ASN A 218 2.82 20.78 -3.08
C ASN A 218 4.30 20.39 -3.12
N ASN A 219 4.75 19.61 -2.13
CA ASN A 219 6.15 19.19 -2.00
C ASN A 219 6.45 17.88 -2.72
N ALA A 220 5.50 17.28 -3.45
CA ALA A 220 5.74 16.04 -4.17
C ALA A 220 6.92 16.15 -5.13
N VAL A 221 7.82 15.18 -5.07
CA VAL A 221 9.05 15.08 -5.86
C VAL A 221 9.21 13.70 -6.47
N ASN A 222 10.01 13.60 -7.52
CA ASN A 222 10.46 12.32 -8.05
C ASN A 222 11.80 11.94 -7.41
N ASN A 223 11.89 10.72 -6.89
CA ASN A 223 13.11 10.17 -6.32
C ASN A 223 13.55 8.94 -7.15
N PRO A 224 14.56 9.04 -8.02
CA PRO A 224 14.92 7.96 -8.94
C PRO A 224 15.48 6.73 -8.22
N VAL A 225 16.22 6.91 -7.13
CA VAL A 225 16.78 5.79 -6.36
C VAL A 225 15.66 4.98 -5.72
N LEU A 226 14.78 5.66 -4.99
CA LEU A 226 13.63 5.03 -4.37
C LEU A 226 12.61 4.55 -5.43
N GLY A 227 12.53 5.20 -6.60
CA GLY A 227 11.68 4.83 -7.73
C GLY A 227 11.95 3.41 -8.24
N ILE A 228 13.21 3.04 -8.36
CA ILE A 228 13.61 1.68 -8.74
C ILE A 228 13.22 0.68 -7.65
N ILE A 229 13.58 0.96 -6.39
CA ILE A 229 13.32 0.07 -5.24
C ILE A 229 11.82 -0.09 -4.99
N SER A 230 11.06 0.98 -5.19
CA SER A 230 9.60 1.00 -4.98
C SER A 230 8.78 0.55 -6.19
N CYS A 231 9.45 0.11 -7.28
CA CYS A 231 8.77 -0.33 -8.50
C CYS A 231 7.89 0.76 -9.15
N GLY A 232 8.34 2.02 -9.10
CA GLY A 232 7.70 3.17 -9.73
C GLY A 232 7.01 4.15 -8.76
N GLU A 233 6.67 3.74 -7.54
CA GLU A 233 5.88 4.56 -6.61
C GLU A 233 6.54 5.89 -6.20
N ALA A 234 7.87 5.97 -6.21
CA ALA A 234 8.59 7.19 -5.84
C ALA A 234 8.84 8.16 -7.01
N PHE A 235 8.27 7.92 -8.18
CA PHE A 235 8.00 8.97 -9.18
C PHE A 235 6.73 9.73 -8.76
N HIS A 236 6.80 10.31 -7.59
CA HIS A 236 5.64 10.72 -6.83
C HIS A 236 5.04 12.05 -7.30
N GLN A 237 5.88 12.99 -7.78
CA GLN A 237 5.37 14.19 -8.45
C GLN A 237 4.60 13.83 -9.73
N ASN A 238 5.12 12.89 -10.52
CA ASN A 238 4.44 12.43 -11.74
C ASN A 238 3.06 11.84 -11.40
N HIS A 239 3.02 11.03 -10.34
CA HIS A 239 1.78 10.44 -9.84
C HIS A 239 0.79 11.51 -9.37
N HIS A 240 1.22 12.50 -8.57
CA HIS A 240 0.34 13.60 -8.15
C HIS A 240 -0.14 14.46 -9.32
N ALA A 241 0.67 14.63 -10.36
CA ALA A 241 0.27 15.36 -11.57
C ALA A 241 -0.74 14.59 -12.42
N LYS A 242 -0.63 13.26 -12.49
CA LYS A 242 -1.49 12.38 -13.29
C LYS A 242 -1.92 11.14 -12.48
N PRO A 243 -2.77 11.29 -11.46
CA PRO A 243 -3.06 10.20 -10.52
C PRO A 243 -3.76 9.00 -11.16
N MET A 244 -4.42 9.17 -12.31
CA MET A 244 -5.05 8.08 -13.04
C MET A 244 -4.14 7.41 -14.09
N ALA A 245 -2.89 7.85 -14.24
CA ALA A 245 -1.95 7.18 -15.12
C ALA A 245 -1.59 5.80 -14.55
N THR A 246 -1.46 4.80 -15.42
CA THR A 246 -0.95 3.48 -15.03
C THR A 246 0.56 3.46 -14.92
N ASN A 247 1.25 4.33 -15.67
CA ASN A 247 2.70 4.51 -15.64
C ASN A 247 3.05 5.80 -14.89
N PHE A 248 3.80 5.67 -13.81
CA PHE A 248 4.33 6.81 -13.07
C PHE A 248 5.70 7.26 -13.60
N GLY A 249 6.38 6.42 -14.38
CA GLY A 249 7.58 6.81 -15.11
C GLY A 249 7.22 7.55 -16.40
N MET A 250 7.48 8.86 -16.46
CA MET A 250 7.17 9.71 -17.63
C MET A 250 8.37 9.97 -18.51
N ARG A 251 9.56 9.58 -18.07
CA ARG A 251 10.81 9.69 -18.83
C ARG A 251 11.43 8.30 -19.02
N TRP A 252 12.24 8.13 -20.01
CA TRP A 252 12.86 6.84 -20.36
C TRP A 252 13.73 6.23 -19.23
N TYR A 253 14.23 7.05 -18.32
CA TYR A 253 15.03 6.63 -17.16
C TYR A 253 14.19 6.42 -15.89
N GLU A 254 12.90 6.68 -15.93
CA GLU A 254 11.96 6.49 -14.81
C GLU A 254 11.31 5.12 -14.95
N PHE A 255 12.02 4.08 -14.52
CA PHE A 255 11.54 2.70 -14.66
C PHE A 255 10.45 2.38 -13.63
N ASP A 256 9.26 2.06 -14.11
CA ASP A 256 8.08 1.67 -13.32
C ASP A 256 7.72 0.20 -13.60
N LEU A 257 8.23 -0.72 -12.75
CA LEU A 257 7.95 -2.16 -12.90
C LEU A 257 6.45 -2.47 -12.78
N ALA A 258 5.74 -1.78 -11.89
CA ALA A 258 4.32 -2.03 -11.68
C ALA A 258 3.49 -1.69 -12.94
N TYR A 259 3.89 -0.70 -13.73
CA TYR A 259 3.27 -0.40 -15.01
C TYR A 259 3.33 -1.61 -15.96
N TYR A 260 4.48 -2.26 -16.11
CA TYR A 260 4.60 -3.42 -17.00
C TYR A 260 3.72 -4.58 -16.55
N ILE A 261 3.57 -4.78 -15.24
CA ILE A 261 2.65 -5.77 -14.71
C ILE A 261 1.19 -5.39 -15.02
N VAL A 262 0.82 -4.12 -14.86
CA VAL A 262 -0.52 -3.64 -15.24
C VAL A 262 -0.78 -3.91 -16.73
N GLU A 263 0.18 -3.61 -17.60
CA GLU A 263 0.04 -3.87 -19.04
C GLU A 263 -0.14 -5.35 -19.39
N LEU A 264 0.37 -6.27 -18.61
CA LEU A 264 0.15 -7.70 -18.82
C LEU A 264 -1.25 -8.17 -18.41
N ILE A 265 -1.84 -7.57 -17.38
CA ILE A 265 -3.07 -8.08 -16.76
C ILE A 265 -4.34 -7.26 -17.06
N ARG A 266 -4.20 -6.04 -17.60
CA ARG A 266 -5.34 -5.18 -17.90
C ARG A 266 -6.17 -5.70 -19.08
N ASN A 267 -7.49 -5.49 -19.00
CA ASN A 267 -8.44 -5.90 -20.05
C ASN A 267 -9.16 -4.75 -20.75
N ASP A 268 -8.79 -3.50 -20.45
CA ASP A 268 -9.38 -2.29 -21.01
C ASP A 268 -8.53 -1.64 -22.11
N ARG A 269 -7.61 -2.40 -22.71
CA ARG A 269 -6.90 -1.93 -23.91
C ARG A 269 -7.92 -1.66 -25.01
N LYS A 270 -7.97 -0.42 -25.49
CA LYS A 270 -8.65 -0.13 -26.77
C LYS A 270 -7.76 -0.70 -27.87
N ASN A 271 -8.29 -1.65 -28.63
CA ASN A 271 -7.71 -2.11 -29.89
C ASN A 271 -7.56 -0.95 -30.85
#